data_3cd034e6790a5125de5a9ad4fd110fe6
#
_entry.id   3cd034e6790a5125de5a9ad4fd110fe6
#
_cell.length_a   1.000
_cell.length_b   1.000
_cell.length_c   1.000
_cell.angle_alpha   90.00
_cell.angle_beta   90.00
_cell.angle_gamma   90.00
#
_symmetry.space_group_name_H-M   'P 1'
#
loop_
_entity.id
_entity.type
_entity.pdbx_description
1 polymer ?
#
loop_
_entity_poly.entity_id
_entity_poly.type
_entity_poly.pdbx_seq_one_letter_code
_entity_poly.pdbx_strand_id
1 'polypeptide(L)'
;MIIGVPKEIKNHEYRVGMVPASVRELVNHGHSVIIETNAGSGIGFTDTDYIEAGASILATASDVFAQAEMIVKVKEPQAVERAMLREGQILFTYLHLAPDLPQTQDLVKSKSICIAYETVTDANGGLPLLAPMSEVAGRMSIQAGAQALEKSNAGCGMLLGGVPGVEPAKVVIIGGGMVGNNAAQMAVGMGAEVVILDRNVNVLRKLDAQFGNKIKAIYSTADALEKHVLEADLVIGGVLIPGAAAPKLVTKEHIKNMKPGSAIVDVAIDQGGCIETSYATTHAEPTFIVDDVVHYCVANMPGAVPRTSTFALNNATLPYIIQLANKGYKQALNDNAHLLNGLNVINGQVTVREVAENLGFEYVAPATALNA
;
A
#
# COMPACT_ATOMS: atom_id res chain seq x y z
N MET A 1 9.76 -14.16 22.84
CA MET A 1 9.85 -12.74 22.38
C MET A 1 8.58 -12.01 22.83
N ILE A 2 8.71 -10.75 23.22
CA ILE A 2 7.57 -9.87 23.50
C ILE A 2 7.31 -9.02 22.25
N ILE A 3 6.13 -9.18 21.66
CA ILE A 3 5.71 -8.46 20.44
C ILE A 3 4.71 -7.36 20.85
N GLY A 4 4.99 -6.14 20.47
CA GLY A 4 4.18 -4.96 20.78
C GLY A 4 3.44 -4.43 19.57
N VAL A 5 2.17 -4.12 19.72
CA VAL A 5 1.32 -3.52 18.71
C VAL A 5 0.73 -2.23 19.25
N PRO A 6 1.33 -1.08 18.94
CA PRO A 6 0.75 0.21 19.33
C PRO A 6 -0.45 0.55 18.44
N LYS A 7 -1.30 1.44 18.92
CA LYS A 7 -2.36 2.06 18.12
C LYS A 7 -1.74 2.99 17.07
N GLU A 8 -2.26 2.95 15.86
CA GLU A 8 -1.85 3.89 14.81
C GLU A 8 -2.32 5.31 15.13
N ILE A 9 -1.43 6.28 14.94
CA ILE A 9 -1.67 7.70 15.30
C ILE A 9 -1.61 8.65 14.10
N LYS A 10 -1.23 8.14 12.91
CA LYS A 10 -1.24 8.93 11.68
C LYS A 10 -2.68 9.31 11.33
N ASN A 11 -2.88 10.53 10.82
CA ASN A 11 -4.21 11.01 10.47
C ASN A 11 -4.92 10.07 9.48
N HIS A 12 -6.18 9.72 9.77
CA HIS A 12 -6.99 8.75 9.01
C HIS A 12 -6.35 7.36 8.86
N GLU A 13 -5.50 6.93 9.79
CA GLU A 13 -5.03 5.58 9.87
C GLU A 13 -5.80 4.81 10.95
N TYR A 14 -6.63 3.88 10.51
CA TYR A 14 -7.53 3.08 11.36
C TYR A 14 -7.18 1.61 11.35
N ARG A 15 -6.16 1.20 10.57
CA ARG A 15 -5.64 -0.17 10.56
C ARG A 15 -4.89 -0.47 11.86
N VAL A 16 -4.55 -1.74 12.07
CA VAL A 16 -3.74 -2.20 13.21
C VAL A 16 -2.74 -3.24 12.73
N GLY A 17 -1.57 -3.29 13.34
CA GLY A 17 -0.49 -4.19 12.95
C GLY A 17 -0.83 -5.67 13.09
N MET A 18 -1.79 -6.03 13.96
CA MET A 18 -2.14 -7.42 14.20
C MET A 18 -3.61 -7.59 14.60
N VAL A 19 -4.27 -8.64 14.08
CA VAL A 19 -5.63 -9.02 14.46
C VAL A 19 -5.61 -10.09 15.58
N PRO A 20 -6.70 -10.27 16.36
CA PRO A 20 -6.75 -11.27 17.46
C PRO A 20 -6.39 -12.69 17.01
N ALA A 21 -6.78 -13.12 15.82
CA ALA A 21 -6.41 -14.44 15.29
C ALA A 21 -4.88 -14.63 15.17
N SER A 22 -4.16 -13.61 14.72
CA SER A 22 -2.69 -13.64 14.61
C SER A 22 -2.00 -13.56 15.97
N VAL A 23 -2.61 -12.86 16.94
CA VAL A 23 -2.17 -12.87 18.34
C VAL A 23 -2.20 -14.29 18.87
N ARG A 24 -3.32 -15.01 18.68
CA ARG A 24 -3.46 -16.41 19.14
C ARG A 24 -2.39 -17.31 18.53
N GLU A 25 -2.05 -17.14 17.26
CA GLU A 25 -0.98 -17.92 16.62
C GLU A 25 0.37 -17.67 17.30
N LEU A 26 0.73 -16.42 17.58
CA LEU A 26 1.98 -16.09 18.28
C LEU A 26 2.02 -16.63 19.72
N VAL A 27 0.91 -16.55 20.43
CA VAL A 27 0.78 -17.14 21.78
C VAL A 27 0.95 -18.66 21.73
N ASN A 28 0.37 -19.33 20.74
CA ASN A 28 0.56 -20.77 20.51
C ASN A 28 2.02 -21.14 20.20
N HIS A 29 2.78 -20.21 19.62
CA HIS A 29 4.23 -20.34 19.41
C HIS A 29 5.06 -20.01 20.66
N GLY A 30 4.44 -19.69 21.80
CA GLY A 30 5.09 -19.41 23.08
C GLY A 30 5.60 -17.97 23.22
N HIS A 31 5.08 -17.04 22.42
CA HIS A 31 5.41 -15.63 22.51
C HIS A 31 4.39 -14.85 23.33
N SER A 32 4.82 -13.73 23.91
CA SER A 32 3.93 -12.77 24.58
C SER A 32 3.58 -11.64 23.60
N VAL A 33 2.30 -11.28 23.55
CA VAL A 33 1.82 -10.17 22.73
C VAL A 33 1.21 -9.11 23.63
N ILE A 34 1.65 -7.86 23.45
CA ILE A 34 1.14 -6.70 24.18
C ILE A 34 0.53 -5.71 23.16
N ILE A 35 -0.69 -5.27 23.44
CA ILE A 35 -1.48 -4.41 22.55
C ILE A 35 -1.79 -3.11 23.29
N GLU A 36 -1.63 -1.96 22.63
CA GLU A 36 -2.13 -0.72 23.19
C GLU A 36 -3.67 -0.71 23.21
N THR A 37 -4.25 -0.19 24.28
CA THR A 37 -5.71 -0.09 24.43
C THR A 37 -6.33 0.60 23.19
N ASN A 38 -7.46 0.08 22.74
CA ASN A 38 -8.19 0.55 21.56
C ASN A 38 -7.41 0.49 20.23
N ALA A 39 -6.30 -0.23 20.12
CA ALA A 39 -5.56 -0.35 18.86
C ALA A 39 -6.40 -0.97 17.73
N GLY A 40 -7.28 -1.92 18.03
CA GLY A 40 -8.16 -2.58 17.07
C GLY A 40 -9.51 -1.90 16.83
N SER A 41 -9.82 -0.83 17.55
CA SER A 41 -11.16 -0.20 17.51
C SER A 41 -11.58 0.26 16.11
N GLY A 42 -10.64 0.76 15.31
CA GLY A 42 -10.89 1.23 13.94
C GLY A 42 -11.32 0.13 12.96
N ILE A 43 -11.13 -1.15 13.31
CA ILE A 43 -11.52 -2.31 12.50
C ILE A 43 -12.58 -3.19 13.19
N GLY A 44 -13.12 -2.72 14.33
CA GLY A 44 -14.20 -3.37 15.06
C GLY A 44 -13.74 -4.46 16.02
N PHE A 45 -12.48 -4.44 16.50
CA PHE A 45 -12.00 -5.26 17.59
C PHE A 45 -11.83 -4.45 18.88
N THR A 46 -12.29 -5.02 19.97
CA THR A 46 -12.17 -4.47 21.33
C THR A 46 -10.93 -5.04 22.03
N ASP A 47 -10.53 -4.40 23.12
CA ASP A 47 -9.47 -4.93 23.98
C ASP A 47 -9.80 -6.34 24.50
N THR A 48 -11.09 -6.64 24.74
CA THR A 48 -11.55 -7.97 25.16
C THR A 48 -11.24 -9.04 24.11
N ASP A 49 -11.43 -8.74 22.81
CA ASP A 49 -11.13 -9.68 21.73
C ASP A 49 -9.63 -10.07 21.72
N TYR A 50 -8.76 -9.11 22.02
CA TYR A 50 -7.32 -9.35 22.13
C TYR A 50 -6.94 -10.12 23.39
N ILE A 51 -7.58 -9.83 24.54
CA ILE A 51 -7.38 -10.58 25.78
C ILE A 51 -7.81 -12.04 25.61
N GLU A 52 -8.95 -12.29 24.97
CA GLU A 52 -9.43 -13.65 24.68
C GLU A 52 -8.51 -14.40 23.69
N ALA A 53 -7.77 -13.67 22.86
CA ALA A 53 -6.73 -14.23 21.99
C ALA A 53 -5.40 -14.51 22.74
N GLY A 54 -5.26 -14.06 24.00
CA GLY A 54 -4.10 -14.26 24.85
C GLY A 54 -3.13 -13.09 24.93
N ALA A 55 -3.50 -11.89 24.43
CA ALA A 55 -2.69 -10.69 24.59
C ALA A 55 -2.88 -10.04 25.97
N SER A 56 -1.91 -9.22 26.35
CA SER A 56 -2.03 -8.25 27.45
C SER A 56 -2.29 -6.86 26.88
N ILE A 57 -3.18 -6.10 27.52
CA ILE A 57 -3.47 -4.72 27.11
C ILE A 57 -2.65 -3.74 27.95
N LEU A 58 -2.01 -2.79 27.30
CA LEU A 58 -1.29 -1.68 27.93
C LEU A 58 -1.98 -0.34 27.64
N ALA A 59 -1.87 0.59 28.58
CA ALA A 59 -2.61 1.84 28.50
C ALA A 59 -2.07 2.83 27.45
N THR A 60 -0.75 2.78 27.19
CA THR A 60 -0.09 3.78 26.33
C THR A 60 0.88 3.13 25.34
N ALA A 61 1.11 3.81 24.20
CA ALA A 61 2.17 3.45 23.27
C ALA A 61 3.55 3.38 23.95
N SER A 62 3.84 4.32 24.87
CA SER A 62 5.11 4.34 25.61
C SER A 62 5.35 3.05 26.38
N ASP A 63 4.30 2.49 27.03
CA ASP A 63 4.41 1.22 27.74
C ASP A 63 4.66 0.05 26.79
N VAL A 64 4.04 0.09 25.59
CA VAL A 64 4.23 -0.92 24.55
C VAL A 64 5.67 -0.87 24.01
N PHE A 65 6.16 0.33 23.63
CA PHE A 65 7.52 0.49 23.12
C PHE A 65 8.59 0.13 24.17
N ALA A 66 8.36 0.47 25.44
CA ALA A 66 9.28 0.17 26.52
C ALA A 66 9.49 -1.33 26.77
N GLN A 67 8.41 -2.14 26.61
CA GLN A 67 8.43 -3.57 26.96
C GLN A 67 8.69 -4.48 25.76
N ALA A 68 8.25 -4.09 24.56
CA ALA A 68 8.36 -4.93 23.37
C ALA A 68 9.81 -5.11 22.89
N GLU A 69 10.15 -6.31 22.45
CA GLU A 69 11.38 -6.62 21.70
C GLU A 69 11.17 -6.37 20.20
N MET A 70 9.95 -6.58 19.70
CA MET A 70 9.55 -6.30 18.33
C MET A 70 8.27 -5.46 18.32
N ILE A 71 8.30 -4.33 17.63
CA ILE A 71 7.14 -3.49 17.34
C ILE A 71 6.61 -3.86 15.96
N VAL A 72 5.31 -4.17 15.87
CA VAL A 72 4.60 -4.44 14.62
C VAL A 72 3.56 -3.36 14.40
N LYS A 73 3.69 -2.62 13.30
CA LYS A 73 2.82 -1.53 12.91
C LYS A 73 2.33 -1.68 11.46
N VAL A 74 1.47 -0.79 11.02
CA VAL A 74 1.08 -0.66 9.62
C VAL A 74 1.87 0.47 8.96
N LYS A 75 1.78 1.69 9.50
CA LYS A 75 2.42 2.88 8.93
C LYS A 75 3.75 3.19 9.60
N GLU A 76 4.53 4.01 8.89
CA GLU A 76 5.79 4.54 9.39
C GLU A 76 5.60 5.21 10.77
N PRO A 77 6.55 5.01 11.69
CA PRO A 77 6.47 5.57 13.03
C PRO A 77 6.54 7.10 12.98
N GLN A 78 5.59 7.76 13.62
CA GLN A 78 5.57 9.20 13.73
C GLN A 78 6.67 9.70 14.68
N ALA A 79 7.01 10.99 14.67
CA ALA A 79 8.15 11.55 15.45
C ALA A 79 8.11 11.15 16.94
N VAL A 80 6.92 11.17 17.55
CA VAL A 80 6.75 10.77 18.96
C VAL A 80 7.02 9.28 19.17
N GLU A 81 6.71 8.43 18.20
CA GLU A 81 6.96 6.99 18.24
C GLU A 81 8.43 6.67 18.00
N ARG A 82 9.06 7.37 17.04
CA ARG A 82 10.52 7.24 16.78
C ARG A 82 11.37 7.56 18.00
N ALA A 83 10.94 8.55 18.81
CA ALA A 83 11.61 8.91 20.04
C ALA A 83 11.56 7.82 21.14
N MET A 84 10.62 6.86 21.02
CA MET A 84 10.49 5.73 21.95
C MET A 84 11.26 4.48 21.52
N LEU A 85 11.78 4.46 20.29
CA LEU A 85 12.60 3.34 19.79
C LEU A 85 13.94 3.28 20.51
N ARG A 86 14.42 2.07 20.72
CA ARG A 86 15.69 1.80 21.43
C ARG A 86 16.61 0.86 20.64
N GLU A 87 17.87 0.91 20.98
CA GLU A 87 18.90 0.05 20.39
C GLU A 87 18.52 -1.43 20.47
N GLY A 88 18.65 -2.14 19.36
CA GLY A 88 18.35 -3.56 19.23
C GLY A 88 16.85 -3.93 19.15
N GLN A 89 15.95 -2.97 19.30
CA GLN A 89 14.52 -3.21 19.13
C GLN A 89 14.16 -3.40 17.67
N ILE A 90 13.39 -4.42 17.35
CA ILE A 90 12.92 -4.67 15.99
C ILE A 90 11.69 -3.77 15.72
N LEU A 91 11.70 -3.10 14.57
CA LEU A 91 10.55 -2.39 14.03
C LEU A 91 10.17 -3.03 12.69
N PHE A 92 8.99 -3.62 12.59
CA PHE A 92 8.48 -4.29 11.41
C PHE A 92 7.20 -3.60 10.93
N THR A 93 7.29 -2.83 9.84
CA THR A 93 6.23 -1.92 9.35
C THR A 93 6.55 -1.41 7.95
N TYR A 94 5.63 -0.66 7.30
CA TYR A 94 6.00 0.22 6.19
C TYR A 94 6.84 1.39 6.70
N LEU A 95 7.89 1.77 5.95
CA LEU A 95 8.80 2.87 6.32
C LEU A 95 8.82 4.00 5.29
N HIS A 96 8.89 3.69 3.99
CA HIS A 96 8.96 4.67 2.90
C HIS A 96 10.05 5.74 3.12
N LEU A 97 11.29 5.30 3.40
CA LEU A 97 12.38 6.19 3.86
C LEU A 97 12.90 7.15 2.79
N ALA A 98 12.84 6.79 1.51
CA ALA A 98 13.49 7.55 0.43
C ALA A 98 13.11 9.05 0.37
N PRO A 99 11.87 9.49 0.63
CA PRO A 99 11.50 10.91 0.69
C PRO A 99 11.57 11.52 2.10
N ASP A 100 11.90 10.76 3.16
CA ASP A 100 11.74 11.21 4.55
C ASP A 100 13.08 11.22 5.31
N LEU A 101 13.86 12.30 5.11
CA LEU A 101 15.12 12.51 5.79
C LEU A 101 15.00 12.56 7.33
N PRO A 102 14.01 13.29 7.93
CA PRO A 102 13.86 13.30 9.39
C PRO A 102 13.60 11.92 9.98
N GLN A 103 12.73 11.11 9.34
CA GLN A 103 12.46 9.75 9.79
C GLN A 103 13.74 8.90 9.73
N THR A 104 14.45 8.93 8.61
CA THR A 104 15.67 8.16 8.44
C THR A 104 16.72 8.52 9.47
N GLN A 105 16.92 9.82 9.77
CA GLN A 105 17.85 10.29 10.80
C GLN A 105 17.48 9.77 12.19
N ASP A 106 16.19 9.82 12.56
CA ASP A 106 15.72 9.33 13.86
C ASP A 106 15.92 7.81 13.99
N LEU A 107 15.63 7.03 12.93
CA LEU A 107 15.83 5.59 12.93
C LEU A 107 17.32 5.21 13.03
N VAL A 108 18.19 5.89 12.30
CA VAL A 108 19.65 5.74 12.41
C VAL A 108 20.12 6.04 13.82
N LYS A 109 19.64 7.14 14.42
CA LYS A 109 19.99 7.54 15.79
C LYS A 109 19.52 6.54 16.84
N SER A 110 18.34 5.93 16.65
CA SER A 110 17.76 4.95 17.59
C SER A 110 18.55 3.64 17.67
N LYS A 111 19.33 3.32 16.63
CA LYS A 111 20.02 2.04 16.44
C LYS A 111 19.08 0.83 16.49
N SER A 112 17.80 1.03 16.22
CA SER A 112 16.82 -0.05 16.09
C SER A 112 17.05 -0.87 14.81
N ILE A 113 16.41 -2.03 14.74
CA ILE A 113 16.47 -2.94 13.60
C ILE A 113 15.19 -2.75 12.81
N CYS A 114 15.26 -1.95 11.73
CA CYS A 114 14.10 -1.55 10.96
C CYS A 114 13.96 -2.44 9.71
N ILE A 115 12.90 -3.23 9.69
CA ILE A 115 12.57 -4.13 8.58
C ILE A 115 11.31 -3.59 7.91
N ALA A 116 11.45 -3.10 6.66
CA ALA A 116 10.37 -2.48 5.92
C ALA A 116 9.57 -3.51 5.12
N TYR A 117 8.25 -3.44 5.20
CA TYR A 117 7.36 -4.32 4.43
C TYR A 117 7.56 -4.17 2.93
N GLU A 118 7.69 -2.94 2.45
CA GLU A 118 7.76 -2.61 1.02
C GLU A 118 9.04 -3.04 0.31
N THR A 119 10.08 -3.45 1.06
CA THR A 119 11.34 -3.91 0.47
C THR A 119 11.57 -5.42 0.63
N VAL A 120 10.70 -6.14 1.37
CA VAL A 120 10.70 -7.61 1.38
C VAL A 120 10.32 -8.12 -0.01
N THR A 121 11.12 -9.04 -0.55
CA THR A 121 10.91 -9.61 -1.89
C THR A 121 10.42 -11.06 -1.83
N ASP A 122 10.10 -11.64 -2.99
CA ASP A 122 9.88 -13.06 -3.19
C ASP A 122 10.79 -13.64 -4.29
N ALA A 123 10.75 -14.95 -4.49
CA ALA A 123 11.58 -15.65 -5.47
C ALA A 123 11.29 -15.25 -6.93
N ASN A 124 10.17 -14.59 -7.20
CA ASN A 124 9.75 -14.11 -8.52
C ASN A 124 10.05 -12.62 -8.73
N GLY A 125 10.70 -11.96 -7.76
CA GLY A 125 10.97 -10.52 -7.77
C GLY A 125 9.75 -9.67 -7.41
N GLY A 126 8.69 -10.29 -6.84
CA GLY A 126 7.53 -9.60 -6.30
C GLY A 126 7.79 -9.00 -4.92
N LEU A 127 6.84 -8.18 -4.46
CA LEU A 127 6.84 -7.52 -3.15
C LEU A 127 5.66 -8.04 -2.33
N PRO A 128 5.79 -9.21 -1.67
CA PRO A 128 4.66 -9.94 -1.08
C PRO A 128 3.95 -9.19 0.05
N LEU A 129 4.63 -8.27 0.73
CA LEU A 129 4.03 -7.48 1.80
C LEU A 129 3.45 -6.15 1.31
N LEU A 130 3.79 -5.70 0.09
CA LEU A 130 3.17 -4.55 -0.58
C LEU A 130 1.95 -4.98 -1.41
N ALA A 131 1.97 -6.18 -1.97
CA ALA A 131 0.93 -6.72 -2.84
C ALA A 131 -0.50 -6.59 -2.25
N PRO A 132 -0.77 -6.93 -0.97
CA PRO A 132 -2.12 -6.80 -0.40
C PRO A 132 -2.67 -5.37 -0.47
N MET A 133 -1.83 -4.36 -0.27
CA MET A 133 -2.27 -2.97 -0.34
C MET A 133 -2.51 -2.52 -1.79
N SER A 134 -1.74 -3.04 -2.74
CA SER A 134 -1.96 -2.82 -4.17
C SER A 134 -3.25 -3.48 -4.66
N GLU A 135 -3.59 -4.67 -4.13
CA GLU A 135 -4.86 -5.36 -4.41
C GLU A 135 -6.05 -4.56 -3.89
N VAL A 136 -5.98 -4.11 -2.64
CA VAL A 136 -7.04 -3.27 -2.05
C VAL A 136 -7.18 -1.96 -2.82
N ALA A 137 -6.08 -1.27 -3.12
CA ALA A 137 -6.10 -0.02 -3.87
C ALA A 137 -6.71 -0.18 -5.26
N GLY A 138 -6.34 -1.25 -5.99
CA GLY A 138 -6.89 -1.57 -7.30
C GLY A 138 -8.41 -1.79 -7.26
N ARG A 139 -8.89 -2.57 -6.30
CA ARG A 139 -10.34 -2.81 -6.12
C ARG A 139 -11.07 -1.55 -5.72
N MET A 140 -10.50 -0.80 -4.79
CA MET A 140 -11.09 0.44 -4.30
C MET A 140 -11.12 1.55 -5.36
N SER A 141 -10.20 1.55 -6.33
CA SER A 141 -10.17 2.54 -7.40
C SER A 141 -11.46 2.53 -8.24
N ILE A 142 -12.07 1.36 -8.42
CA ILE A 142 -13.34 1.24 -9.14
C ILE A 142 -14.51 1.71 -8.28
N GLN A 143 -14.51 1.42 -6.98
CA GLN A 143 -15.53 1.94 -6.04
C GLN A 143 -15.50 3.46 -5.99
N ALA A 144 -14.31 4.06 -5.80
CA ALA A 144 -14.12 5.51 -5.78
C ALA A 144 -14.44 6.16 -7.13
N GLY A 145 -14.04 5.52 -8.24
CA GLY A 145 -14.33 5.99 -9.60
C GLY A 145 -15.82 5.96 -9.92
N ALA A 146 -16.53 4.90 -9.52
CA ALA A 146 -17.98 4.83 -9.69
C ALA A 146 -18.70 5.96 -8.95
N GLN A 147 -18.30 6.24 -7.71
CA GLN A 147 -18.83 7.36 -6.93
C GLN A 147 -18.50 8.73 -7.57
N ALA A 148 -17.29 8.89 -8.11
CA ALA A 148 -16.87 10.11 -8.79
C ALA A 148 -17.69 10.41 -10.06
N LEU A 149 -18.25 9.38 -10.71
CA LEU A 149 -19.14 9.54 -11.88
C LEU A 149 -20.56 9.99 -11.50
N GLU A 150 -20.95 9.97 -10.23
CA GLU A 150 -22.26 10.42 -9.78
C GLU A 150 -22.40 11.94 -9.92
N LYS A 151 -23.62 12.41 -10.23
CA LYS A 151 -23.90 13.83 -10.44
C LYS A 151 -23.65 14.69 -9.20
N SER A 152 -23.90 14.14 -8.02
CA SER A 152 -23.60 14.77 -6.72
C SER A 152 -22.13 15.08 -6.49
N ASN A 153 -21.25 14.35 -7.19
CA ASN A 153 -19.79 14.49 -7.12
C ASN A 153 -19.19 15.20 -8.35
N ALA A 154 -20.02 15.98 -9.05
CA ALA A 154 -19.69 16.66 -10.30
C ALA A 154 -19.43 15.72 -11.50
N GLY A 155 -19.67 14.43 -11.38
CA GLY A 155 -19.54 13.45 -12.44
C GLY A 155 -20.60 13.60 -13.54
N CYS A 156 -20.42 12.88 -14.65
CA CYS A 156 -21.33 12.90 -15.80
C CYS A 156 -22.70 12.23 -15.54
N GLY A 157 -22.85 11.54 -14.39
CA GLY A 157 -24.10 10.84 -14.03
C GLY A 157 -24.22 9.45 -14.68
N MET A 158 -23.11 8.75 -14.91
CA MET A 158 -23.08 7.41 -15.48
C MET A 158 -23.02 6.33 -14.40
N LEU A 159 -23.77 5.24 -14.64
CA LEU A 159 -23.66 4.01 -13.89
C LEU A 159 -22.67 3.07 -14.59
N LEU A 160 -21.68 2.54 -13.86
CA LEU A 160 -20.58 1.74 -14.46
C LEU A 160 -21.09 0.57 -15.31
N GLY A 161 -22.09 -0.19 -14.85
CA GLY A 161 -22.60 -1.34 -15.55
C GLY A 161 -23.73 -1.05 -16.54
N GLY A 162 -24.17 0.21 -16.69
CA GLY A 162 -25.37 0.54 -17.44
C GLY A 162 -26.61 -0.18 -16.90
N VAL A 163 -27.67 -0.25 -17.71
CA VAL A 163 -28.89 -1.03 -17.44
C VAL A 163 -29.43 -1.58 -18.77
N PRO A 164 -30.36 -2.52 -18.80
CA PRO A 164 -30.94 -3.00 -20.06
C PRO A 164 -31.43 -1.87 -20.96
N GLY A 165 -30.83 -1.77 -22.16
CA GLY A 165 -31.09 -0.72 -23.14
C GLY A 165 -30.19 0.53 -23.01
N VAL A 166 -29.28 0.58 -22.02
CA VAL A 166 -28.30 1.65 -21.83
C VAL A 166 -26.90 1.06 -21.73
N GLU A 167 -25.97 1.57 -22.53
CA GLU A 167 -24.58 1.12 -22.54
C GLU A 167 -23.87 1.33 -21.19
N PRO A 168 -22.93 0.44 -20.81
CA PRO A 168 -22.09 0.62 -19.63
C PRO A 168 -21.04 1.71 -19.84
N ALA A 169 -20.47 2.20 -18.75
CA ALA A 169 -19.35 3.11 -18.79
C ALA A 169 -18.08 2.42 -19.31
N LYS A 170 -17.25 3.19 -20.02
CA LYS A 170 -15.93 2.76 -20.47
C LYS A 170 -14.88 3.07 -19.42
N VAL A 171 -14.29 2.01 -18.85
CA VAL A 171 -13.20 2.07 -17.88
C VAL A 171 -11.88 1.78 -18.57
N VAL A 172 -10.95 2.73 -18.52
CA VAL A 172 -9.60 2.59 -19.07
C VAL A 172 -8.59 2.50 -17.94
N ILE A 173 -7.83 1.41 -17.92
CA ILE A 173 -6.84 1.12 -16.88
C ILE A 173 -5.45 1.22 -17.48
N ILE A 174 -4.60 2.08 -16.95
CA ILE A 174 -3.23 2.31 -17.39
C ILE A 174 -2.30 1.55 -16.45
N GLY A 175 -1.67 0.49 -16.96
CA GLY A 175 -0.85 -0.47 -16.22
C GLY A 175 -1.64 -1.72 -15.81
N GLY A 176 -1.20 -2.88 -16.29
CA GLY A 176 -1.80 -4.20 -16.03
C GLY A 176 -1.18 -4.98 -14.86
N GLY A 177 -0.43 -4.30 -13.99
CA GLY A 177 0.19 -4.88 -12.79
C GLY A 177 -0.84 -5.25 -11.71
N MET A 178 -0.40 -5.37 -10.46
CA MET A 178 -1.25 -5.78 -9.34
C MET A 178 -2.49 -4.86 -9.18
N VAL A 179 -2.27 -3.55 -9.18
CA VAL A 179 -3.35 -2.54 -9.10
C VAL A 179 -4.32 -2.70 -10.27
N GLY A 180 -3.81 -2.67 -11.51
CA GLY A 180 -4.66 -2.70 -12.71
C GLY A 180 -5.42 -4.01 -12.89
N ASN A 181 -4.82 -5.15 -12.55
CA ASN A 181 -5.51 -6.44 -12.57
C ASN A 181 -6.70 -6.45 -11.60
N ASN A 182 -6.51 -5.98 -10.37
CA ASN A 182 -7.56 -5.91 -9.36
C ASN A 182 -8.64 -4.88 -9.70
N ALA A 183 -8.27 -3.74 -10.30
CA ALA A 183 -9.23 -2.80 -10.85
C ALA A 183 -10.08 -3.43 -11.96
N ALA A 184 -9.45 -4.16 -12.89
CA ALA A 184 -10.15 -4.87 -13.96
C ALA A 184 -11.15 -5.90 -13.43
N GLN A 185 -10.77 -6.68 -12.40
CA GLN A 185 -11.70 -7.64 -11.78
C GLN A 185 -12.98 -6.96 -11.27
N MET A 186 -12.83 -5.81 -10.63
CA MET A 186 -13.99 -5.07 -10.12
C MET A 186 -14.81 -4.44 -11.25
N ALA A 187 -14.16 -3.79 -12.21
CA ALA A 187 -14.85 -3.16 -13.34
C ALA A 187 -15.64 -4.17 -14.18
N VAL A 188 -15.02 -5.31 -14.48
CA VAL A 188 -15.71 -6.45 -15.16
C VAL A 188 -16.85 -6.99 -14.31
N GLY A 189 -16.63 -7.15 -12.99
CA GLY A 189 -17.67 -7.62 -12.08
C GLY A 189 -18.85 -6.68 -11.96
N MET A 190 -18.66 -5.38 -12.16
CA MET A 190 -19.70 -4.37 -12.21
C MET A 190 -20.33 -4.20 -13.59
N GLY A 191 -19.86 -4.93 -14.62
CA GLY A 191 -20.42 -4.90 -15.95
C GLY A 191 -19.94 -3.76 -16.85
N ALA A 192 -18.85 -3.08 -16.51
CA ALA A 192 -18.27 -2.00 -17.31
C ALA A 192 -17.63 -2.54 -18.61
N GLU A 193 -17.50 -1.66 -19.64
CA GLU A 193 -16.58 -1.90 -20.75
C GLU A 193 -15.15 -1.61 -20.31
N VAL A 194 -14.25 -2.62 -20.32
CA VAL A 194 -12.91 -2.50 -19.75
C VAL A 194 -11.83 -2.56 -20.83
N VAL A 195 -10.94 -1.56 -20.82
CA VAL A 195 -9.71 -1.53 -21.62
C VAL A 195 -8.52 -1.42 -20.68
N ILE A 196 -7.52 -2.29 -20.83
CA ILE A 196 -6.26 -2.23 -20.09
C ILE A 196 -5.11 -1.98 -21.05
N LEU A 197 -4.29 -0.98 -20.70
CA LEU A 197 -3.10 -0.60 -21.45
C LEU A 197 -1.84 -1.02 -20.66
N ASP A 198 -0.95 -1.80 -21.28
CA ASP A 198 0.35 -2.14 -20.72
C ASP A 198 1.42 -2.24 -21.82
N ARG A 199 2.69 -1.96 -21.48
CA ARG A 199 3.83 -2.13 -22.41
C ARG A 199 4.43 -3.52 -22.37
N ASN A 200 4.13 -4.31 -21.37
CA ASN A 200 4.66 -5.66 -21.22
C ASN A 200 3.69 -6.69 -21.83
N VAL A 201 4.07 -7.24 -22.98
CA VAL A 201 3.25 -8.24 -23.70
C VAL A 201 2.98 -9.49 -22.82
N ASN A 202 3.87 -9.85 -21.89
CA ASN A 202 3.62 -10.98 -21.00
C ASN A 202 2.53 -10.66 -19.96
N VAL A 203 2.43 -9.42 -19.53
CA VAL A 203 1.30 -8.94 -18.70
C VAL A 203 0.01 -9.03 -19.50
N LEU A 204 0.00 -8.53 -20.73
CA LEU A 204 -1.17 -8.58 -21.62
C LEU A 204 -1.64 -10.03 -21.86
N ARG A 205 -0.72 -10.98 -22.09
CA ARG A 205 -1.04 -12.40 -22.23
C ARG A 205 -1.68 -13.00 -20.98
N LYS A 206 -1.20 -12.63 -19.78
CA LYS A 206 -1.79 -13.07 -18.50
C LYS A 206 -3.19 -12.51 -18.32
N LEU A 207 -3.40 -11.25 -18.66
CA LEU A 207 -4.71 -10.60 -18.60
C LEU A 207 -5.70 -11.24 -19.58
N ASP A 208 -5.26 -11.50 -20.80
CA ASP A 208 -6.08 -12.18 -21.82
C ASP A 208 -6.48 -13.59 -21.37
N ALA A 209 -5.54 -14.36 -20.83
CA ALA A 209 -5.82 -15.69 -20.29
C ALA A 209 -6.79 -15.66 -19.10
N GLN A 210 -6.74 -14.62 -18.26
CA GLN A 210 -7.56 -14.48 -17.06
C GLN A 210 -8.99 -14.02 -17.38
N PHE A 211 -9.13 -13.04 -18.28
CA PHE A 211 -10.40 -12.37 -18.51
C PHE A 211 -11.08 -12.74 -19.84
N GLY A 212 -10.31 -13.26 -20.80
CA GLY A 212 -10.80 -13.53 -22.15
C GLY A 212 -11.43 -12.28 -22.78
N ASN A 213 -12.58 -12.47 -23.39
CA ASN A 213 -13.29 -11.40 -24.11
C ASN A 213 -13.95 -10.33 -23.20
N LYS A 214 -13.81 -10.44 -21.88
CA LYS A 214 -14.41 -9.48 -20.94
C LYS A 214 -13.64 -8.18 -20.85
N ILE A 215 -12.41 -8.15 -21.37
CA ILE A 215 -11.57 -6.95 -21.44
C ILE A 215 -10.93 -6.81 -22.83
N LYS A 216 -10.45 -5.61 -23.12
CA LYS A 216 -9.56 -5.33 -24.25
C LYS A 216 -8.16 -5.09 -23.69
N ALA A 217 -7.24 -6.04 -23.83
CA ALA A 217 -5.84 -5.90 -23.43
C ALA A 217 -5.04 -5.32 -24.60
N ILE A 218 -4.59 -4.06 -24.48
CA ILE A 218 -4.00 -3.28 -25.57
C ILE A 218 -2.56 -2.91 -25.25
N TYR A 219 -1.66 -3.01 -26.22
CA TYR A 219 -0.29 -2.53 -26.06
C TYR A 219 -0.27 -0.99 -26.00
N SER A 220 0.35 -0.47 -24.93
CA SER A 220 0.34 0.97 -24.63
C SER A 220 1.32 1.74 -25.51
N THR A 221 0.88 2.17 -26.69
CA THR A 221 1.53 3.23 -27.47
C THR A 221 0.97 4.60 -27.06
N ALA A 222 1.61 5.69 -27.48
CA ALA A 222 1.09 7.05 -27.26
C ALA A 222 -0.29 7.22 -27.90
N ASP A 223 -0.45 6.77 -29.15
CA ASP A 223 -1.70 6.82 -29.89
C ASP A 223 -2.82 5.99 -29.24
N ALA A 224 -2.53 4.76 -28.81
CA ALA A 224 -3.51 3.92 -28.12
C ALA A 224 -3.92 4.54 -26.78
N LEU A 225 -2.97 5.10 -26.03
CA LEU A 225 -3.24 5.77 -24.76
C LEU A 225 -4.16 6.97 -24.97
N GLU A 226 -3.79 7.89 -25.85
CA GLU A 226 -4.59 9.08 -26.17
C GLU A 226 -6.00 8.69 -26.59
N LYS A 227 -6.14 7.84 -27.61
CA LYS A 227 -7.43 7.36 -28.10
C LYS A 227 -8.33 6.86 -26.97
N HIS A 228 -7.82 5.94 -26.15
CA HIS A 228 -8.65 5.31 -25.12
C HIS A 228 -8.95 6.25 -23.96
N VAL A 229 -8.02 7.11 -23.57
CA VAL A 229 -8.24 8.13 -22.51
C VAL A 229 -9.33 9.12 -22.93
N LEU A 230 -9.31 9.62 -24.16
CA LEU A 230 -10.33 10.56 -24.65
C LEU A 230 -11.73 9.93 -24.76
N GLU A 231 -11.82 8.63 -24.96
CA GLU A 231 -13.07 7.89 -25.02
C GLU A 231 -13.57 7.41 -23.65
N ALA A 232 -12.75 7.52 -22.60
CA ALA A 232 -13.05 6.99 -21.27
C ALA A 232 -14.13 7.79 -20.55
N ASP A 233 -14.92 7.10 -19.74
CA ASP A 233 -15.75 7.69 -18.70
C ASP A 233 -15.02 7.64 -17.34
N LEU A 234 -14.20 6.59 -17.13
CA LEU A 234 -13.34 6.44 -15.95
C LEU A 234 -11.93 6.00 -16.36
N VAL A 235 -10.91 6.72 -15.91
CA VAL A 235 -9.50 6.36 -16.08
C VAL A 235 -8.89 5.95 -14.74
N ILE A 236 -8.21 4.79 -14.70
CA ILE A 236 -7.46 4.33 -13.54
C ILE A 236 -5.97 4.37 -13.86
N GLY A 237 -5.22 5.18 -13.12
CA GLY A 237 -3.76 5.25 -13.16
C GLY A 237 -3.16 4.24 -12.19
N GLY A 238 -2.66 3.10 -12.71
CA GLY A 238 -2.12 2.00 -11.90
C GLY A 238 -0.66 1.63 -12.26
N VAL A 239 0.12 2.58 -12.75
CA VAL A 239 1.52 2.34 -13.12
C VAL A 239 2.42 2.50 -11.90
N LEU A 240 3.16 1.45 -11.56
CA LEU A 240 4.16 1.45 -10.51
C LEU A 240 5.52 1.11 -11.13
N ILE A 241 6.52 1.97 -10.88
CA ILE A 241 7.92 1.68 -11.18
C ILE A 241 8.67 1.55 -9.85
N PRO A 242 9.14 0.36 -9.48
CA PRO A 242 9.86 0.17 -8.23
C PRO A 242 11.07 1.11 -8.14
N GLY A 243 11.18 1.86 -7.03
CA GLY A 243 12.31 2.77 -6.78
C GLY A 243 12.34 4.07 -7.60
N ALA A 244 11.32 4.34 -8.46
CA ALA A 244 11.28 5.55 -9.28
C ALA A 244 9.91 6.23 -9.26
N ALA A 245 9.88 7.52 -9.59
CA ALA A 245 8.64 8.25 -9.79
C ALA A 245 7.85 7.70 -10.99
N ALA A 246 6.52 7.68 -10.88
CA ALA A 246 5.66 7.28 -11.99
C ALA A 246 5.82 8.29 -13.17
N PRO A 247 5.92 7.80 -14.42
CA PRO A 247 5.96 8.68 -15.58
C PRO A 247 4.60 9.37 -15.78
N LYS A 248 4.60 10.63 -16.20
CA LYS A 248 3.38 11.38 -16.54
C LYS A 248 2.87 10.91 -17.90
N LEU A 249 1.95 9.95 -17.90
CA LEU A 249 1.41 9.31 -19.10
C LEU A 249 0.19 10.05 -19.67
N VAL A 250 -0.69 10.53 -18.79
CA VAL A 250 -1.85 11.34 -19.18
C VAL A 250 -1.50 12.80 -18.97
N THR A 251 -1.47 13.56 -20.08
CA THR A 251 -1.07 14.97 -20.08
C THR A 251 -2.25 15.90 -19.79
N LYS A 252 -1.96 17.18 -19.52
CA LYS A 252 -2.99 18.23 -19.40
C LYS A 252 -3.84 18.36 -20.64
N GLU A 253 -3.24 18.18 -21.84
CA GLU A 253 -3.97 18.23 -23.11
C GLU A 253 -4.97 17.07 -23.23
N HIS A 254 -4.59 15.86 -22.75
CA HIS A 254 -5.54 14.76 -22.69
C HIS A 254 -6.73 15.10 -21.78
N ILE A 255 -6.47 15.64 -20.58
CA ILE A 255 -7.51 16.03 -19.61
C ILE A 255 -8.50 17.01 -20.21
N LYS A 256 -7.98 18.06 -20.85
CA LYS A 256 -8.80 19.09 -21.51
C LYS A 256 -9.73 18.55 -22.59
N ASN A 257 -9.34 17.45 -23.24
CA ASN A 257 -10.09 16.83 -24.34
C ASN A 257 -10.89 15.60 -23.89
N MET A 258 -10.85 15.22 -22.61
CA MET A 258 -11.71 14.16 -22.06
C MET A 258 -13.18 14.60 -22.02
N LYS A 259 -14.08 13.63 -21.88
CA LYS A 259 -15.50 13.91 -21.75
C LYS A 259 -15.79 14.73 -20.47
N PRO A 260 -16.57 15.80 -20.53
CA PRO A 260 -16.96 16.55 -19.32
C PRO A 260 -17.68 15.65 -18.30
N GLY A 261 -17.26 15.75 -17.05
CA GLY A 261 -17.76 14.91 -15.95
C GLY A 261 -17.23 13.48 -15.94
N SER A 262 -16.27 13.13 -16.80
CA SER A 262 -15.49 11.90 -16.66
C SER A 262 -14.65 11.94 -15.37
N ALA A 263 -14.18 10.79 -14.92
CA ALA A 263 -13.43 10.69 -13.68
C ALA A 263 -12.07 10.03 -13.88
N ILE A 264 -11.12 10.42 -13.04
CA ILE A 264 -9.77 9.83 -12.94
C ILE A 264 -9.53 9.39 -11.50
N VAL A 265 -8.98 8.19 -11.34
CA VAL A 265 -8.43 7.72 -10.08
C VAL A 265 -6.94 7.43 -10.27
N ASP A 266 -6.09 8.28 -9.74
CA ASP A 266 -4.63 8.10 -9.83
C ASP A 266 -4.12 7.33 -8.61
N VAL A 267 -4.08 6.01 -8.72
CA VAL A 267 -3.60 5.13 -7.65
C VAL A 267 -2.08 5.27 -7.47
N ALA A 268 -1.36 5.68 -8.50
CA ALA A 268 0.09 5.89 -8.48
C ALA A 268 0.50 7.18 -7.74
N ILE A 269 -0.44 7.90 -7.14
CA ILE A 269 -0.20 9.23 -6.54
C ILE A 269 0.87 9.21 -5.45
N ASP A 270 0.99 8.12 -4.68
CA ASP A 270 2.03 7.93 -3.66
C ASP A 270 3.46 7.99 -4.26
N GLN A 271 3.60 7.76 -5.56
CA GLN A 271 4.85 7.86 -6.32
C GLN A 271 4.85 9.05 -7.29
N GLY A 272 4.13 10.11 -6.95
CA GLY A 272 4.02 11.32 -7.75
C GLY A 272 2.91 11.29 -8.81
N GLY A 273 2.20 10.16 -8.99
CA GLY A 273 1.09 10.02 -9.94
C GLY A 273 1.51 9.89 -11.39
N CYS A 274 0.72 9.18 -12.19
CA CYS A 274 0.94 9.02 -13.63
C CYS A 274 0.11 9.99 -14.50
N ILE A 275 -0.67 10.85 -13.88
CA ILE A 275 -1.47 11.90 -14.50
C ILE A 275 -0.79 13.25 -14.24
N GLU A 276 -0.63 14.10 -15.25
CA GLU A 276 0.10 15.36 -15.12
C GLU A 276 -0.59 16.35 -14.18
N THR A 277 -1.92 16.35 -14.17
CA THR A 277 -2.77 17.21 -13.32
C THR A 277 -2.98 16.69 -11.90
N SER A 278 -2.54 15.47 -11.59
CA SER A 278 -2.73 14.87 -10.27
C SER A 278 -1.83 15.50 -9.21
N TYR A 279 -2.41 15.75 -8.04
CA TYR A 279 -1.73 16.02 -6.79
C TYR A 279 -2.37 15.22 -5.65
N ALA A 280 -1.60 14.91 -4.61
CA ALA A 280 -2.08 14.09 -3.50
C ALA A 280 -3.22 14.79 -2.74
N THR A 281 -4.31 14.05 -2.53
CA THR A 281 -5.45 14.44 -1.70
C THR A 281 -5.55 13.56 -0.46
N THR A 282 -6.52 13.87 0.40
CA THR A 282 -6.76 13.14 1.65
C THR A 282 -8.16 12.53 1.66
N HIS A 283 -8.44 11.64 2.61
CA HIS A 283 -9.79 11.08 2.80
C HIS A 283 -10.83 12.13 3.22
N ALA A 284 -10.40 13.26 3.79
CA ALA A 284 -11.30 14.36 4.16
C ALA A 284 -11.78 15.16 2.95
N GLU A 285 -10.88 15.38 1.98
CA GLU A 285 -11.14 16.08 0.72
C GLU A 285 -10.59 15.23 -0.42
N PRO A 286 -11.33 14.18 -0.85
CA PRO A 286 -10.76 13.15 -1.71
C PRO A 286 -10.67 13.52 -3.19
N THR A 287 -11.46 14.52 -3.64
CA THR A 287 -11.59 14.86 -5.06
C THR A 287 -11.36 16.34 -5.33
N PHE A 288 -10.95 16.64 -6.54
CA PHE A 288 -10.90 17.98 -7.11
C PHE A 288 -11.23 17.91 -8.61
N ILE A 289 -11.45 19.07 -9.26
CA ILE A 289 -11.86 19.14 -10.65
C ILE A 289 -10.82 19.94 -11.45
N VAL A 290 -10.42 19.41 -12.62
CA VAL A 290 -9.60 20.11 -13.61
C VAL A 290 -10.24 19.91 -14.98
N ASP A 291 -10.51 20.99 -15.69
CA ASP A 291 -11.13 20.97 -17.05
C ASP A 291 -12.37 20.04 -17.12
N ASP A 292 -13.28 20.20 -16.17
CA ASP A 292 -14.53 19.41 -16.02
C ASP A 292 -14.30 17.89 -15.78
N VAL A 293 -13.09 17.45 -15.45
CA VAL A 293 -12.75 16.05 -15.12
C VAL A 293 -12.55 15.92 -13.62
N VAL A 294 -13.25 14.97 -12.98
CA VAL A 294 -13.15 14.72 -11.54
C VAL A 294 -11.91 13.88 -11.26
N HIS A 295 -11.03 14.36 -10.38
CA HIS A 295 -9.81 13.67 -9.97
C HIS A 295 -9.96 13.14 -8.55
N TYR A 296 -9.74 11.84 -8.34
CA TYR A 296 -9.59 11.19 -7.05
C TYR A 296 -8.13 10.73 -6.91
N CYS A 297 -7.38 11.39 -6.02
CA CYS A 297 -5.92 11.19 -5.88
C CYS A 297 -5.52 11.01 -4.41
N VAL A 298 -6.32 10.25 -3.66
CA VAL A 298 -6.07 10.04 -2.22
C VAL A 298 -4.82 9.19 -2.03
N ALA A 299 -3.82 9.78 -1.39
CA ALA A 299 -2.68 9.03 -0.87
C ALA A 299 -3.17 8.06 0.23
N ASN A 300 -2.67 6.83 0.21
CA ASN A 300 -3.09 5.78 1.15
C ASN A 300 -4.57 5.34 0.98
N MET A 301 -5.01 5.13 -0.26
CA MET A 301 -6.37 4.60 -0.54
C MET A 301 -6.79 3.42 0.34
N PRO A 302 -5.93 2.41 0.63
CA PRO A 302 -6.28 1.28 1.49
C PRO A 302 -6.68 1.67 2.92
N GLY A 303 -6.29 2.84 3.40
CA GLY A 303 -6.68 3.37 4.71
C GLY A 303 -8.19 3.63 4.85
N ALA A 304 -8.90 3.86 3.75
CA ALA A 304 -10.36 4.07 3.77
C ALA A 304 -11.17 2.81 4.05
N VAL A 305 -10.58 1.64 3.87
CA VAL A 305 -11.21 0.33 4.13
C VAL A 305 -10.36 -0.46 5.14
N PRO A 306 -10.17 0.07 6.37
CA PRO A 306 -9.15 -0.41 7.30
C PRO A 306 -9.36 -1.87 7.72
N ARG A 307 -10.60 -2.33 7.83
CA ARG A 307 -10.90 -3.72 8.19
C ARG A 307 -10.37 -4.68 7.11
N THR A 308 -10.72 -4.48 5.84
CA THR A 308 -10.22 -5.30 4.72
C THR A 308 -8.71 -5.23 4.61
N SER A 309 -8.15 -4.04 4.67
CA SER A 309 -6.71 -3.79 4.54
C SER A 309 -5.89 -4.42 5.65
N THR A 310 -6.38 -4.37 6.91
CA THR A 310 -5.71 -5.01 8.05
C THR A 310 -5.65 -6.52 7.88
N PHE A 311 -6.77 -7.17 7.54
CA PHE A 311 -6.77 -8.62 7.34
C PHE A 311 -5.88 -9.04 6.18
N ALA A 312 -5.95 -8.34 5.05
CA ALA A 312 -5.13 -8.63 3.88
C ALA A 312 -3.63 -8.50 4.20
N LEU A 313 -3.23 -7.41 4.87
CA LEU A 313 -1.85 -7.18 5.29
C LEU A 313 -1.42 -8.22 6.33
N ASN A 314 -2.23 -8.45 7.35
CA ASN A 314 -1.87 -9.33 8.46
C ASN A 314 -1.70 -10.78 8.01
N ASN A 315 -2.52 -11.27 7.05
CA ASN A 315 -2.34 -12.59 6.45
C ASN A 315 -0.98 -12.72 5.74
N ALA A 316 -0.49 -11.63 5.13
CA ALA A 316 0.81 -11.63 4.46
C ALA A 316 1.98 -11.47 5.43
N THR A 317 1.84 -10.66 6.49
CA THR A 317 2.93 -10.36 7.43
C THR A 317 3.11 -11.43 8.50
N LEU A 318 2.07 -12.13 8.92
CA LEU A 318 2.09 -13.11 10.01
C LEU A 318 3.20 -14.18 9.87
N PRO A 319 3.43 -14.81 8.70
CA PRO A 319 4.51 -15.79 8.55
C PRO A 319 5.89 -15.22 8.86
N TYR A 320 6.14 -13.97 8.50
CA TYR A 320 7.40 -13.27 8.76
C TYR A 320 7.52 -12.85 10.22
N ILE A 321 6.41 -12.41 10.86
CA ILE A 321 6.38 -12.10 12.28
C ILE A 321 6.72 -13.35 13.10
N ILE A 322 6.12 -14.51 12.78
CA ILE A 322 6.41 -15.79 13.42
C ILE A 322 7.89 -16.19 13.19
N GLN A 323 8.41 -16.01 11.98
CA GLN A 323 9.81 -16.30 11.67
C GLN A 323 10.76 -15.44 12.50
N LEU A 324 10.52 -14.13 12.58
CA LEU A 324 11.31 -13.19 13.38
C LEU A 324 11.20 -13.51 14.89
N ALA A 325 10.00 -13.83 15.35
CA ALA A 325 9.76 -14.13 16.75
C ALA A 325 10.43 -15.44 17.21
N ASN A 326 10.32 -16.50 16.39
CA ASN A 326 10.85 -17.83 16.72
C ASN A 326 12.39 -17.88 16.67
N LYS A 327 13.00 -17.21 15.69
CA LYS A 327 14.45 -17.32 15.41
C LYS A 327 15.27 -16.14 15.92
N GLY A 328 14.62 -15.03 16.25
CA GLY A 328 15.28 -13.73 16.38
C GLY A 328 15.67 -13.15 15.01
N TYR A 329 15.86 -11.83 14.93
CA TYR A 329 16.09 -11.16 13.65
C TYR A 329 17.36 -11.66 12.93
N LYS A 330 18.46 -11.87 13.65
CA LYS A 330 19.75 -12.24 13.04
C LYS A 330 19.66 -13.57 12.29
N GLN A 331 19.08 -14.59 12.92
CA GLN A 331 18.90 -15.88 12.28
C GLN A 331 17.82 -15.85 11.19
N ALA A 332 16.71 -15.16 11.44
CA ALA A 332 15.63 -15.06 10.46
C ALA A 332 16.07 -14.40 9.15
N LEU A 333 16.86 -13.33 9.24
CA LEU A 333 17.39 -12.60 8.08
C LEU A 333 18.49 -13.39 7.36
N ASN A 334 19.34 -14.13 8.08
CA ASN A 334 20.34 -14.99 7.46
C ASN A 334 19.73 -16.20 6.73
N ASP A 335 18.64 -16.76 7.25
CA ASP A 335 17.95 -17.92 6.66
C ASP A 335 17.09 -17.53 5.44
N ASN A 336 16.72 -16.26 5.30
CA ASN A 336 15.79 -15.80 4.28
C ASN A 336 16.31 -14.53 3.60
N ALA A 337 16.98 -14.71 2.45
CA ALA A 337 17.53 -13.61 1.67
C ALA A 337 16.45 -12.60 1.20
N HIS A 338 15.21 -13.05 1.02
CA HIS A 338 14.10 -12.18 0.64
C HIS A 338 13.62 -11.31 1.80
N LEU A 339 13.60 -11.85 3.02
CA LEU A 339 13.34 -11.06 4.22
C LEU A 339 14.51 -10.11 4.54
N LEU A 340 15.76 -10.52 4.25
CA LEU A 340 16.95 -9.68 4.39
C LEU A 340 16.86 -8.40 3.54
N ASN A 341 16.24 -8.47 2.35
CA ASN A 341 15.99 -7.29 1.53
C ASN A 341 15.05 -6.28 2.23
N GLY A 342 14.26 -6.73 3.21
CA GLY A 342 13.45 -5.88 4.07
C GLY A 342 14.25 -5.04 5.07
N LEU A 343 15.50 -5.39 5.36
CA LEU A 343 16.34 -4.66 6.31
C LEU A 343 16.71 -3.29 5.73
N ASN A 344 16.25 -2.22 6.36
CA ASN A 344 16.45 -0.85 5.89
C ASN A 344 17.43 -0.07 6.79
N VAL A 345 17.37 -0.28 8.10
CA VAL A 345 18.29 0.32 9.07
C VAL A 345 18.66 -0.73 10.12
N ILE A 346 19.90 -0.81 10.50
CA ILE A 346 20.41 -1.64 11.61
C ILE A 346 21.62 -1.00 12.25
N ASN A 347 21.67 -0.94 13.59
CA ASN A 347 22.81 -0.42 14.36
C ASN A 347 23.29 0.97 13.91
N GLY A 348 22.38 1.81 13.44
CA GLY A 348 22.71 3.14 12.93
C GLY A 348 23.20 3.21 11.49
N GLN A 349 23.14 2.11 10.74
CA GLN A 349 23.57 2.02 9.34
C GLN A 349 22.35 1.91 8.41
N VAL A 350 22.40 2.58 7.26
CA VAL A 350 21.37 2.49 6.20
C VAL A 350 21.75 1.39 5.21
N THR A 351 20.83 0.46 4.98
CA THR A 351 21.07 -0.76 4.19
C THR A 351 20.27 -0.83 2.89
N VAL A 352 19.59 0.24 2.51
CA VAL A 352 18.93 0.40 1.21
C VAL A 352 19.69 1.45 0.40
N ARG A 353 20.18 1.05 -0.78
CA ARG A 353 21.04 1.90 -1.62
C ARG A 353 20.34 3.19 -2.04
N GLU A 354 19.11 3.09 -2.51
CA GLU A 354 18.33 4.23 -2.99
C GLU A 354 18.07 5.25 -1.87
N VAL A 355 17.84 4.77 -0.64
CA VAL A 355 17.65 5.64 0.54
C VAL A 355 18.98 6.35 0.87
N ALA A 356 20.08 5.60 0.88
CA ALA A 356 21.40 6.16 1.19
C ALA A 356 21.80 7.21 0.16
N GLU A 357 21.68 6.93 -1.13
CA GLU A 357 22.03 7.85 -2.21
C GLU A 357 21.15 9.10 -2.24
N ASN A 358 19.82 8.96 -2.06
CA ASN A 358 18.90 10.08 -2.08
C ASN A 358 19.05 11.02 -0.88
N LEU A 359 19.39 10.48 0.29
CA LEU A 359 19.43 11.24 1.55
C LEU A 359 20.85 11.55 2.04
N GLY A 360 21.90 11.11 1.32
CA GLY A 360 23.29 11.40 1.64
C GLY A 360 23.86 10.59 2.81
N PHE A 361 23.36 9.38 3.03
CA PHE A 361 23.92 8.43 3.99
C PHE A 361 24.95 7.50 3.33
N GLU A 362 25.83 6.92 4.16
CA GLU A 362 26.68 5.81 3.72
C GLU A 362 25.83 4.54 3.55
N TYR A 363 25.93 3.90 2.40
CA TYR A 363 25.29 2.62 2.14
C TYR A 363 26.14 1.47 2.67
N VAL A 364 25.53 0.60 3.46
CA VAL A 364 26.13 -0.67 3.90
C VAL A 364 25.28 -1.82 3.40
N ALA A 365 25.88 -2.80 2.76
CA ALA A 365 25.11 -3.96 2.28
C ALA A 365 24.41 -4.69 3.45
N PRO A 366 23.13 -5.09 3.31
CA PRO A 366 22.36 -5.68 4.40
C PRO A 366 23.05 -6.87 5.08
N ALA A 367 23.66 -7.78 4.30
CA ALA A 367 24.39 -8.94 4.85
C ALA A 367 25.64 -8.53 5.64
N THR A 368 26.31 -7.45 5.27
CA THR A 368 27.47 -6.92 5.98
C THR A 368 27.03 -6.28 7.29
N ALA A 369 26.03 -5.41 7.24
CA ALA A 369 25.50 -4.72 8.42
C ALA A 369 24.87 -5.69 9.46
N LEU A 370 24.23 -6.77 9.00
CA LEU A 370 23.65 -7.79 9.87
C LEU A 370 24.71 -8.58 10.67
N ASN A 371 25.92 -8.75 10.11
CA ASN A 371 26.98 -9.56 10.69
C ASN A 371 28.12 -8.73 11.31
N ALA A 372 28.00 -7.40 11.27
CA ALA A 372 28.86 -6.47 12.00
C ALA A 372 28.43 -6.40 13.48
#